data_adca2e3d07ed9966374ad21450963c17
#
_entry.id   adca2e3d07ed9966374ad21450963c17
#
_cell.length_a   1.000
_cell.length_b   1.000
_cell.length_c   1.000
_cell.angle_alpha   90.00
_cell.angle_beta   90.00
_cell.angle_gamma   90.00
#
_symmetry.space_group_name_H-M   'P 1'
#
loop_
_entity.id
_entity.type
_entity.pdbx_description
1 polymer ?
#
loop_
_entity_poly.entity_id
_entity_poly.type
_entity_poly.pdbx_seq_one_letter_code
_entity_poly.pdbx_strand_id
1 'polypeptide(L)'
;QRRWLRSALATTQVALALTLLFASTLALTAADTQVNGVLGFDKRDVLVAHFSLPERSYTDAEKRRRFVNGVLERMRAMPAVSEAGFTSHIPSGFNDHGRKLWPEGAELTEAKARFVGYRRTSPNYFQAMRIPLVRGRGFGAEDRLESTAVAVVSASLARRSWPGQGPLAP
;
A
#
# COMPACT_ATOMS: atom_id res chain seq x y z
N GLN A 1 50.28 22.05 27.32
CA GLN A 1 49.58 20.77 27.12
C GLN A 1 48.08 20.83 27.54
N ARG A 2 47.74 21.41 28.68
CA ARG A 2 46.30 21.49 29.13
C ARG A 2 45.37 22.32 28.21
N ARG A 3 45.87 23.36 27.54
CA ARG A 3 45.06 24.21 26.64
C ARG A 3 44.66 23.47 25.37
N TRP A 4 45.59 22.72 24.76
CA TRP A 4 45.30 21.93 23.55
C TRP A 4 44.27 20.83 23.80
N LEU A 5 44.36 20.12 24.92
CA LEU A 5 43.37 19.10 25.30
C LEU A 5 41.98 19.70 25.49
N ARG A 6 41.86 20.88 26.13
CA ARG A 6 40.56 21.55 26.29
C ARG A 6 39.96 22.00 24.95
N SER A 7 40.81 22.56 24.05
CA SER A 7 40.35 22.92 22.70
C SER A 7 39.92 21.72 21.90
N ALA A 8 40.69 20.63 21.92
CA ALA A 8 40.30 19.39 21.25
C ALA A 8 38.97 18.82 21.77
N LEU A 9 38.79 18.79 23.10
CA LEU A 9 37.55 18.33 23.72
C LEU A 9 36.37 19.21 23.30
N ALA A 10 36.53 20.55 23.36
CA ALA A 10 35.47 21.48 22.96
C ALA A 10 35.07 21.30 21.46
N THR A 11 36.08 21.15 20.59
CA THR A 11 35.84 20.93 19.16
C THR A 11 35.09 19.60 18.92
N THR A 12 35.51 18.55 19.59
CA THR A 12 34.82 17.23 19.51
C THR A 12 33.38 17.33 19.98
N GLN A 13 33.13 18.03 21.09
CA GLN A 13 31.75 18.22 21.60
C GLN A 13 30.89 18.99 20.60
N VAL A 14 31.38 20.07 20.03
CA VAL A 14 30.67 20.85 19.01
C VAL A 14 30.41 20.00 17.77
N ALA A 15 31.42 19.27 17.28
CA ALA A 15 31.24 18.38 16.14
C ALA A 15 30.19 17.31 16.39
N LEU A 16 30.23 16.69 17.57
CA LEU A 16 29.21 15.67 17.95
C LEU A 16 27.82 16.27 18.07
N ALA A 17 27.69 17.44 18.69
CA ALA A 17 26.42 18.15 18.81
C ALA A 17 25.80 18.49 17.43
N LEU A 18 26.63 18.99 16.50
CA LEU A 18 26.19 19.30 15.14
C LEU A 18 25.77 18.04 14.37
N THR A 19 26.52 16.95 14.53
CA THR A 19 26.18 15.66 13.90
C THR A 19 24.84 15.13 14.41
N LEU A 20 24.63 15.17 15.73
CA LEU A 20 23.36 14.74 16.34
C LEU A 20 22.18 15.63 15.94
N LEU A 21 22.39 16.94 15.86
CA LEU A 21 21.37 17.88 15.39
C LEU A 21 20.97 17.60 13.95
N PHE A 22 21.95 17.40 13.07
CA PHE A 22 21.71 17.05 11.68
C PHE A 22 20.96 15.72 11.55
N ALA A 23 21.42 14.67 12.25
CA ALA A 23 20.76 13.37 12.25
C ALA A 23 19.30 13.45 12.76
N SER A 24 19.06 14.22 13.82
CA SER A 24 17.73 14.44 14.37
C SER A 24 16.80 15.16 13.38
N THR A 25 17.31 16.20 12.73
CA THR A 25 16.55 16.94 11.71
C THR A 25 16.18 16.02 10.53
N LEU A 26 17.11 15.19 10.08
CA LEU A 26 16.86 14.23 9.00
C LEU A 26 15.82 13.18 9.41
N ALA A 27 15.90 12.66 10.64
CA ALA A 27 14.94 11.70 11.17
C ALA A 27 13.53 12.31 11.28
N LEU A 28 13.41 13.55 11.76
CA LEU A 28 12.12 14.25 11.83
C LEU A 28 11.53 14.50 10.45
N THR A 29 12.35 14.94 9.48
CA THR A 29 11.89 15.14 8.11
C THR A 29 11.42 13.84 7.46
N ALA A 30 12.15 12.74 7.68
CA ALA A 30 11.76 11.42 7.19
C ALA A 30 10.44 10.95 7.81
N ALA A 31 10.26 11.15 9.13
CA ALA A 31 9.04 10.81 9.83
C ALA A 31 7.86 11.66 9.33
N ASP A 32 8.04 12.96 9.15
CA ASP A 32 7.01 13.86 8.60
C ASP A 32 6.59 13.43 7.19
N THR A 33 7.54 13.10 6.34
CA THR A 33 7.26 12.59 4.98
C THR A 33 6.45 11.28 5.00
N GLN A 34 6.70 10.39 5.96
CA GLN A 34 5.93 9.16 6.11
C GLN A 34 4.51 9.42 6.61
N VAL A 35 4.32 10.38 7.51
CA VAL A 35 3.01 10.67 8.10
C VAL A 35 2.16 11.57 7.20
N ASN A 36 2.76 12.59 6.60
CA ASN A 36 2.08 13.65 5.86
C ASN A 36 2.35 13.62 4.35
N GLY A 37 3.17 12.69 3.87
CA GLY A 37 3.45 12.51 2.45
C GLY A 37 2.21 12.20 1.62
N VAL A 38 2.31 12.41 0.31
CA VAL A 38 1.22 12.08 -0.64
C VAL A 38 1.06 10.57 -0.71
N LEU A 39 0.11 10.05 0.07
CA LEU A 39 -0.16 8.61 0.19
C LEU A 39 -0.94 8.04 -1.02
N GLY A 40 -1.47 8.91 -1.89
CA GLY A 40 -2.32 8.49 -3.00
C GLY A 40 -3.75 8.08 -2.59
N PHE A 41 -4.10 8.25 -1.31
CA PHE A 41 -5.44 8.05 -0.77
C PHE A 41 -5.73 9.08 0.34
N ASP A 42 -7.00 9.31 0.62
CA ASP A 42 -7.42 10.21 1.68
C ASP A 42 -7.71 9.42 2.98
N LYS A 43 -6.91 9.66 4.00
CA LYS A 43 -7.03 8.98 5.30
C LYS A 43 -8.04 9.64 6.26
N ARG A 44 -8.58 10.80 5.92
CA ARG A 44 -9.52 11.53 6.79
C ARG A 44 -10.84 10.78 6.88
N ASP A 45 -11.36 10.66 8.08
CA ASP A 45 -12.64 10.00 8.39
C ASP A 45 -12.68 8.52 7.95
N VAL A 46 -11.52 7.85 7.88
CA VAL A 46 -11.39 6.44 7.58
C VAL A 46 -11.17 5.65 8.88
N LEU A 47 -12.13 4.81 9.22
CA LEU A 47 -11.99 3.83 10.29
C LEU A 47 -11.48 2.51 9.72
N VAL A 48 -10.41 1.98 10.29
CA VAL A 48 -9.85 0.69 9.90
C VAL A 48 -10.07 -0.32 11.00
N ALA A 49 -10.74 -1.43 10.65
CA ALA A 49 -10.88 -2.59 11.52
C ALA A 49 -10.07 -3.75 10.96
N HIS A 50 -9.27 -4.38 11.81
CA HIS A 50 -8.52 -5.58 11.45
C HIS A 50 -9.18 -6.82 12.06
N PHE A 51 -9.34 -7.87 11.26
CA PHE A 51 -9.80 -9.17 11.74
C PHE A 51 -9.00 -10.30 11.09
N SER A 52 -8.91 -11.41 11.80
CA SER A 52 -8.31 -12.64 11.31
C SER A 52 -9.34 -13.74 11.29
N LEU A 53 -9.45 -14.45 10.17
CA LEU A 53 -10.35 -15.59 10.03
C LEU A 53 -9.60 -16.87 10.42
N PRO A 54 -10.16 -17.69 11.33
CA PRO A 54 -9.56 -18.97 11.66
C PRO A 54 -9.49 -19.87 10.42
N GLU A 55 -8.30 -20.33 10.05
CA GLU A 55 -8.08 -21.16 8.86
C GLU A 55 -8.93 -22.42 8.85
N ARG A 56 -9.10 -23.06 10.01
CA ARG A 56 -9.90 -24.29 10.14
C ARG A 56 -11.36 -24.11 9.73
N SER A 57 -11.93 -22.92 9.95
CA SER A 57 -13.36 -22.64 9.67
C SER A 57 -13.58 -22.00 8.29
N TYR A 58 -12.54 -21.38 7.74
CA TYR A 58 -12.58 -20.61 6.49
C TYR A 58 -11.57 -21.11 5.46
N THR A 59 -11.49 -22.43 5.27
CA THR A 59 -10.64 -23.08 4.27
C THR A 59 -11.07 -22.75 2.84
N ASP A 60 -12.36 -22.62 2.61
CA ASP A 60 -12.96 -22.35 1.31
C ASP A 60 -12.97 -20.85 0.97
N ALA A 61 -12.56 -20.52 -0.25
CA ALA A 61 -12.55 -19.15 -0.77
C ALA A 61 -13.97 -18.54 -0.80
N GLU A 62 -14.98 -19.33 -1.10
CA GLU A 62 -16.37 -18.91 -1.15
C GLU A 62 -16.93 -18.56 0.24
N LYS A 63 -16.56 -19.32 1.28
CA LYS A 63 -16.91 -18.98 2.65
C LYS A 63 -16.28 -17.66 3.10
N ARG A 64 -15.01 -17.43 2.74
CA ARG A 64 -14.33 -16.15 3.03
C ARG A 64 -15.01 -15.00 2.32
N ARG A 65 -15.35 -15.15 1.04
CA ARG A 65 -16.04 -14.14 0.25
C ARG A 65 -17.41 -13.79 0.85
N ARG A 66 -18.22 -14.79 1.17
CA ARG A 66 -19.53 -14.58 1.82
C ARG A 66 -19.41 -13.85 3.14
N PHE A 67 -18.44 -14.21 3.97
CA PHE A 67 -18.19 -13.50 5.22
C PHE A 67 -17.85 -12.04 4.99
N VAL A 68 -16.87 -11.75 4.13
CA VAL A 68 -16.46 -10.37 3.82
C VAL A 68 -17.64 -9.57 3.26
N ASN A 69 -18.39 -10.11 2.31
CA ASN A 69 -19.55 -9.43 1.74
C ASN A 69 -20.62 -9.14 2.81
N GLY A 70 -20.94 -10.09 3.65
CA GLY A 70 -21.90 -9.89 4.73
C GLY A 70 -21.47 -8.85 5.76
N VAL A 71 -20.17 -8.75 6.06
CA VAL A 71 -19.62 -7.66 6.89
C VAL A 71 -19.79 -6.31 6.19
N LEU A 72 -19.38 -6.21 4.92
CA LEU A 72 -19.49 -4.97 4.16
C LEU A 72 -20.93 -4.48 4.00
N GLU A 73 -21.88 -5.38 3.76
CA GLU A 73 -23.32 -5.07 3.69
C GLU A 73 -23.84 -4.48 4.99
N ARG A 74 -23.50 -5.12 6.12
CA ARG A 74 -23.90 -4.62 7.44
C ARG A 74 -23.28 -3.26 7.77
N MET A 75 -22.01 -3.05 7.40
CA MET A 75 -21.35 -1.76 7.60
C MET A 75 -22.02 -0.66 6.80
N ARG A 76 -22.35 -0.91 5.52
CA ARG A 76 -23.04 0.07 4.66
C ARG A 76 -24.47 0.35 5.10
N ALA A 77 -25.11 -0.58 5.82
CA ALA A 77 -26.43 -0.34 6.39
C ALA A 77 -26.41 0.62 7.60
N MET A 78 -25.23 0.95 8.13
CA MET A 78 -25.11 1.90 9.24
C MET A 78 -25.20 3.35 8.73
N PRO A 79 -26.07 4.21 9.29
CA PRO A 79 -26.24 5.60 8.80
C PRO A 79 -24.98 6.46 8.83
N ALA A 80 -24.03 6.15 9.73
CA ALA A 80 -22.77 6.88 9.87
C ALA A 80 -21.68 6.42 8.86
N VAL A 81 -21.92 5.39 8.07
CA VAL A 81 -20.95 4.82 7.14
C VAL A 81 -21.34 5.21 5.72
N SER A 82 -20.58 6.05 5.08
CA SER A 82 -20.80 6.45 3.69
C SER A 82 -20.36 5.35 2.70
N GLU A 83 -19.22 4.72 2.98
CA GLU A 83 -18.66 3.65 2.16
C GLU A 83 -17.89 2.65 3.02
N ALA A 84 -17.91 1.38 2.60
CA ALA A 84 -17.13 0.32 3.23
C ALA A 84 -16.42 -0.54 2.17
N GLY A 85 -15.13 -0.76 2.38
CA GLY A 85 -14.30 -1.57 1.51
C GLY A 85 -13.43 -2.54 2.30
N PHE A 86 -13.01 -3.62 1.66
CA PHE A 86 -12.10 -4.61 2.22
C PHE A 86 -10.77 -4.58 1.47
N THR A 87 -9.68 -4.77 2.20
CA THR A 87 -8.35 -5.03 1.65
C THR A 87 -7.63 -6.09 2.46
N SER A 88 -6.82 -6.91 1.80
CA SER A 88 -6.01 -7.91 2.49
C SER A 88 -4.85 -7.31 3.31
N HIS A 89 -4.45 -6.08 3.00
CA HIS A 89 -3.36 -5.38 3.67
C HIS A 89 -3.64 -3.89 3.68
N ILE A 90 -3.36 -3.25 4.80
CA ILE A 90 -3.53 -1.79 4.95
C ILE A 90 -2.46 -1.09 4.12
N PRO A 91 -2.82 -0.04 3.35
CA PRO A 91 -1.84 0.80 2.67
C PRO A 91 -0.84 1.38 3.69
N SER A 92 0.43 1.46 3.31
CA SER A 92 1.54 1.93 4.17
C SER A 92 1.83 1.04 5.40
N GLY A 93 1.28 -0.16 5.47
CA GLY A 93 1.64 -1.16 6.48
C GLY A 93 2.99 -1.82 6.17
N PHE A 94 3.75 -2.18 7.22
CA PHE A 94 5.06 -2.83 7.10
C PHE A 94 5.01 -4.25 6.51
N ASN A 95 3.84 -4.87 6.39
CA ASN A 95 3.64 -6.22 5.87
C ASN A 95 3.07 -6.18 4.45
N ASP A 96 3.81 -5.62 3.51
CA ASP A 96 3.41 -5.63 2.12
C ASP A 96 3.76 -6.99 1.48
N HIS A 97 2.77 -7.84 1.29
CA HIS A 97 2.96 -9.09 0.57
C HIS A 97 3.16 -8.77 -0.90
N GLY A 98 4.36 -9.01 -1.38
CA GLY A 98 4.71 -8.82 -2.78
C GLY A 98 4.53 -10.09 -3.60
N ARG A 99 4.35 -9.90 -4.88
CA ARG A 99 4.39 -10.96 -5.89
C ARG A 99 5.35 -10.59 -6.99
N LYS A 100 5.90 -11.63 -7.62
CA LYS A 100 6.68 -11.46 -8.83
C LYS A 100 5.73 -11.21 -10.00
N LEU A 101 6.02 -10.18 -10.77
CA LEU A 101 5.33 -9.79 -11.99
C LEU A 101 6.30 -9.96 -13.15
N TRP A 102 5.87 -10.65 -14.19
CA TRP A 102 6.58 -10.73 -15.47
C TRP A 102 5.73 -9.99 -16.52
N PRO A 103 6.31 -9.09 -17.32
CA PRO A 103 5.62 -8.53 -18.47
C PRO A 103 5.20 -9.65 -19.44
N GLU A 104 4.09 -9.47 -20.12
CA GLU A 104 3.63 -10.41 -21.13
C GLU A 104 4.70 -10.62 -22.21
N GLY A 105 4.91 -11.88 -22.63
CA GLY A 105 5.95 -12.26 -23.60
C GLY A 105 7.38 -12.28 -23.05
N ALA A 106 7.61 -11.93 -21.78
CA ALA A 106 8.93 -12.06 -21.18
C ALA A 106 9.19 -13.50 -20.72
N GLU A 107 10.45 -13.95 -20.83
CA GLU A 107 10.87 -15.19 -20.18
C GLU A 107 10.64 -15.11 -18.65
N LEU A 108 10.11 -16.19 -18.09
CA LEU A 108 9.85 -16.30 -16.64
C LEU A 108 11.15 -16.55 -15.85
N THR A 109 12.14 -15.70 -16.05
CA THR A 109 13.41 -15.74 -15.31
C THR A 109 13.38 -14.80 -14.11
N GLU A 110 14.11 -15.16 -13.05
CA GLU A 110 14.25 -14.30 -11.85
C GLU A 110 14.79 -12.92 -12.19
N ALA A 111 15.69 -12.82 -13.15
CA ALA A 111 16.29 -11.56 -13.59
C ALA A 111 15.29 -10.60 -14.25
N LYS A 112 14.22 -11.13 -14.85
CA LYS A 112 13.14 -10.34 -15.48
C LYS A 112 11.93 -10.14 -14.58
N ALA A 113 11.90 -10.79 -13.43
CA ALA A 113 10.84 -10.64 -12.45
C ALA A 113 10.90 -9.24 -11.79
N ARG A 114 9.74 -8.63 -11.64
CA ARG A 114 9.60 -7.42 -10.82
C ARG A 114 8.82 -7.76 -9.56
N PHE A 115 9.36 -7.42 -8.41
CA PHE A 115 8.64 -7.57 -7.16
C PHE A 115 7.68 -6.38 -7.01
N VAL A 116 6.39 -6.66 -6.86
CA VAL A 116 5.33 -5.66 -6.74
C VAL A 116 4.46 -5.95 -5.53
N GLY A 117 4.04 -4.92 -4.82
CA GLY A 117 3.04 -5.06 -3.75
C GLY A 117 1.72 -5.56 -4.34
N TYR A 118 1.16 -6.59 -3.73
CA TYR A 118 -0.08 -7.23 -4.17
C TYR A 118 -1.13 -7.19 -3.07
N ARG A 119 -2.33 -6.71 -3.39
CA ARG A 119 -3.47 -6.65 -2.47
C ARG A 119 -4.72 -7.20 -3.12
N ARG A 120 -5.50 -7.93 -2.35
CA ARG A 120 -6.86 -8.31 -2.71
C ARG A 120 -7.81 -7.30 -2.09
N THR A 121 -8.70 -6.75 -2.89
CA THR A 121 -9.64 -5.71 -2.45
C THR A 121 -11.06 -6.05 -2.88
N SER A 122 -12.04 -5.50 -2.16
CA SER A 122 -13.43 -5.47 -2.63
C SER A 122 -13.63 -4.40 -3.70
N PRO A 123 -14.68 -4.47 -4.53
CA PRO A 123 -14.97 -3.46 -5.54
C PRO A 123 -14.98 -2.02 -5.01
N ASN A 124 -15.62 -1.80 -3.87
CA ASN A 124 -15.78 -0.46 -3.27
C ASN A 124 -14.53 0.05 -2.52
N TYR A 125 -13.44 -0.71 -2.48
CA TYR A 125 -12.23 -0.31 -1.76
C TYR A 125 -11.68 1.05 -2.23
N PHE A 126 -11.61 1.26 -3.54
CA PHE A 126 -11.09 2.51 -4.12
C PHE A 126 -11.96 3.71 -3.76
N GLN A 127 -13.29 3.53 -3.72
CA GLN A 127 -14.23 4.56 -3.29
C GLN A 127 -14.09 4.87 -1.81
N ALA A 128 -14.07 3.84 -0.95
CA ALA A 128 -13.92 3.98 0.49
C ALA A 128 -12.61 4.69 0.88
N MET A 129 -11.53 4.47 0.12
CA MET A 129 -10.23 5.09 0.33
C MET A 129 -10.05 6.38 -0.49
N ARG A 130 -11.06 6.81 -1.25
CA ARG A 130 -10.99 7.97 -2.15
C ARG A 130 -9.78 7.93 -3.09
N ILE A 131 -9.44 6.72 -3.59
CA ILE A 131 -8.36 6.51 -4.55
C ILE A 131 -8.91 6.77 -5.95
N PRO A 132 -8.42 7.78 -6.68
CA PRO A 132 -8.90 8.07 -8.01
C PRO A 132 -8.43 7.02 -9.02
N LEU A 133 -9.34 6.55 -9.86
CA LEU A 133 -9.01 5.74 -11.02
C LEU A 133 -8.63 6.66 -12.17
N VAL A 134 -7.40 6.57 -12.63
CA VAL A 134 -6.86 7.47 -13.68
C VAL A 134 -7.28 7.02 -15.07
N ARG A 135 -7.38 5.70 -15.30
CA ARG A 135 -7.77 5.08 -16.56
C ARG A 135 -8.46 3.74 -16.30
N GLY A 136 -9.32 3.32 -17.22
CA GLY A 136 -10.03 2.06 -17.12
C GLY A 136 -11.19 2.11 -16.13
N ARG A 137 -11.52 0.96 -15.55
CA ARG A 137 -12.59 0.78 -14.57
C ARG A 137 -12.07 0.14 -13.28
N GLY A 138 -12.82 0.30 -12.23
CA GLY A 138 -12.65 -0.49 -10.99
C GLY A 138 -13.19 -1.92 -11.16
N PHE A 139 -13.12 -2.67 -10.06
CA PHE A 139 -13.72 -4.00 -10.02
C PHE A 139 -15.25 -3.90 -9.96
N GLY A 140 -15.93 -4.77 -10.71
CA GLY A 140 -17.37 -4.87 -10.79
C GLY A 140 -17.91 -6.23 -10.39
N ALA A 141 -19.23 -6.39 -10.49
CA ALA A 141 -19.90 -7.65 -10.22
C ALA A 141 -19.57 -8.76 -11.25
N GLU A 142 -19.12 -8.36 -12.42
CA GLU A 142 -18.66 -9.24 -13.50
C GLU A 142 -17.31 -9.89 -13.23
N ASP A 143 -16.48 -9.29 -12.35
CA ASP A 143 -15.14 -9.79 -12.02
C ASP A 143 -15.24 -10.93 -10.99
N ARG A 144 -15.54 -12.12 -11.48
CA ARG A 144 -15.75 -13.34 -10.67
C ARG A 144 -14.56 -14.29 -10.82
N LEU A 145 -14.53 -15.33 -9.99
CA LEU A 145 -13.46 -16.33 -10.02
C LEU A 145 -13.33 -17.02 -11.39
N GLU A 146 -14.44 -17.17 -12.11
CA GLU A 146 -14.51 -17.83 -13.42
C GLU A 146 -14.38 -16.87 -14.62
N SER A 147 -14.34 -15.57 -14.36
CA SER A 147 -14.13 -14.58 -15.41
C SER A 147 -12.64 -14.37 -15.69
N THR A 148 -12.33 -13.64 -16.76
CA THR A 148 -10.96 -13.22 -17.05
C THR A 148 -10.40 -12.47 -15.85
N ALA A 149 -9.22 -12.89 -15.38
CA ALA A 149 -8.56 -12.25 -14.24
C ALA A 149 -8.18 -10.80 -14.59
N VAL A 150 -8.62 -9.88 -13.76
CA VAL A 150 -8.35 -8.44 -13.92
C VAL A 150 -7.56 -7.90 -12.72
N ALA A 151 -6.76 -6.88 -12.96
CA ALA A 151 -6.01 -6.20 -11.93
C ALA A 151 -6.06 -4.67 -12.13
N VAL A 152 -6.15 -3.95 -11.03
CA VAL A 152 -5.92 -2.50 -11.01
C VAL A 152 -4.47 -2.27 -10.61
N VAL A 153 -3.73 -1.56 -11.43
CA VAL A 153 -2.31 -1.29 -11.21
C VAL A 153 -2.08 0.19 -10.90
N SER A 154 -1.05 0.50 -10.10
CA SER A 154 -0.69 1.89 -9.85
C SER A 154 -0.15 2.54 -11.13
N ALA A 155 -0.39 3.86 -11.29
CA ALA A 155 0.12 4.60 -12.43
C ALA A 155 1.66 4.54 -12.56
N SER A 156 2.36 4.42 -11.44
CA SER A 156 3.82 4.27 -11.43
C SER A 156 4.27 2.89 -11.94
N LEU A 157 3.54 1.83 -11.58
CA LEU A 157 3.80 0.48 -12.10
C LEU A 157 3.49 0.43 -13.60
N ALA A 158 2.35 0.99 -14.01
CA ALA A 158 1.94 1.04 -15.40
C ALA A 158 3.02 1.69 -16.28
N ARG A 159 3.49 2.89 -15.91
CA ARG A 159 4.56 3.58 -16.66
C ARG A 159 5.86 2.80 -16.76
N ARG A 160 6.22 2.04 -15.70
CA ARG A 160 7.47 1.25 -15.69
C ARG A 160 7.36 -0.06 -16.43
N SER A 161 6.17 -0.67 -16.48
CA SER A 161 5.99 -2.00 -17.08
C SER A 161 5.55 -1.93 -18.54
N TRP A 162 4.82 -0.88 -18.93
CA TRP A 162 4.30 -0.67 -20.28
C TRP A 162 4.63 0.76 -20.76
N PRO A 163 5.91 1.09 -21.01
CA PRO A 163 6.29 2.42 -21.48
C PRO A 163 5.70 2.68 -22.87
N GLY A 164 4.94 3.77 -23.01
CA GLY A 164 4.31 4.16 -24.29
C GLY A 164 3.07 3.38 -24.66
N GLN A 165 2.73 2.30 -23.96
CA GLN A 165 1.50 1.53 -24.12
C GLN A 165 0.71 1.61 -22.82
N GLY A 166 -0.61 1.70 -22.89
CA GLY A 166 -1.42 1.60 -21.67
C GLY A 166 -1.47 0.13 -21.20
N PRO A 167 -1.59 -0.14 -19.88
CA PRO A 167 -1.77 -1.50 -19.36
C PRO A 167 -3.18 -2.04 -19.63
N LEU A 168 -4.00 -1.30 -20.37
CA LEU A 168 -5.35 -1.69 -20.74
C LEU A 168 -5.24 -2.60 -21.97
N ALA A 169 -5.73 -3.84 -21.83
CA ALA A 169 -6.00 -4.67 -22.98
C ALA A 169 -6.96 -3.95 -23.93
N PRO A 170 -6.82 -4.15 -25.23
CA PRO A 170 -7.74 -3.61 -26.24
C PRO A 170 -9.17 -4.13 -26.01
#